data_820295a1e8f90e4a16c20e2c63982ae9
#
_entry.id   820295a1e8f90e4a16c20e2c63982ae9
#
_cell.length_a   1.000
_cell.length_b   1.000
_cell.length_c   1.000
_cell.angle_alpha   90.00
_cell.angle_beta   90.00
_cell.angle_gamma   90.00
#
_symmetry.space_group_name_H-M   'P 1'
#
loop_
_entity.id
_entity.type
_entity.pdbx_description
1 polymer ?
#
loop_
_entity_poly.entity_id
_entity_poly.type
_entity_poly.pdbx_seq_one_letter_code
_entity_poly.pdbx_strand_id
1 'polypeptide(L)'
;MKLKKPSKYIYTYIHHPDEYELRRMEMRSFFGFDTEENFIISERCIDPSRSPFMEDLLEVWYEADRMEELQQLVKELKIEDATYKVVCLNRMDLGKTKKIPHPERRKIEKQIGLSINGEPNLNQPDLVFGLLHINDRWYFGKSSKAESIWRKHLHKPSSYSTALSTRVARAIVNIAIPEPEGIRAIDPCCGIGTVLIEALSMNINIVGRDISPLVCVGARKNIAHFGYETTVTKGSITDVTDHYDVAIVDLPYNIYSHLSLEEEYNIILHARRIADRLLFVAIKPIEHLVQKAGFVIKDRSVAKKSNFIRHILLCE
;
A
#
# COMPACT_ATOMS: atom_id res chain seq x y z
N MET A 1 5.04 -17.24 25.98
CA MET A 1 3.94 -17.84 25.14
C MET A 1 4.51 -18.24 23.77
N LYS A 2 4.40 -19.50 23.31
CA LYS A 2 4.67 -19.87 21.91
C LYS A 2 3.39 -19.54 21.13
N LEU A 3 3.37 -18.42 20.41
CA LEU A 3 2.29 -18.09 19.48
C LEU A 3 2.21 -19.18 18.40
N LYS A 4 1.00 -19.57 18.06
CA LYS A 4 0.76 -20.53 16.97
C LYS A 4 1.26 -19.91 15.65
N LYS A 5 1.99 -20.69 14.85
CA LYS A 5 2.38 -20.23 13.51
C LYS A 5 1.12 -20.13 12.64
N PRO A 6 0.89 -18.99 11.97
CA PRO A 6 -0.27 -18.83 11.09
C PRO A 6 -0.20 -19.79 9.90
N SER A 7 -1.35 -20.31 9.49
CA SER A 7 -1.49 -21.16 8.29
C SER A 7 -1.60 -20.31 7.03
N LYS A 8 -2.17 -19.12 7.14
CA LYS A 8 -2.40 -18.14 6.09
C LYS A 8 -2.70 -16.77 6.70
N TYR A 9 -2.74 -15.75 5.85
CA TYR A 9 -3.03 -14.37 6.18
C TYR A 9 -4.26 -13.89 5.42
N ILE A 10 -5.16 -13.18 6.09
CA ILE A 10 -6.33 -12.55 5.46
C ILE A 10 -6.23 -11.04 5.66
N TYR A 11 -6.29 -10.31 4.56
CA TYR A 11 -6.28 -8.85 4.54
C TYR A 11 -7.65 -8.34 4.15
N THR A 12 -8.17 -7.35 4.87
CA THR A 12 -9.36 -6.61 4.46
C THR A 12 -8.98 -5.27 3.85
N TYR A 13 -9.76 -4.81 2.87
CA TYR A 13 -9.47 -3.62 2.08
C TYR A 13 -10.60 -2.61 2.11
N ILE A 14 -10.23 -1.32 2.19
CA ILE A 14 -11.14 -0.19 2.00
C ILE A 14 -10.54 0.76 0.95
N HIS A 15 -11.33 1.09 -0.06
CA HIS A 15 -10.94 2.00 -1.12
C HIS A 15 -12.10 2.89 -1.55
N HIS A 16 -11.78 4.03 -2.16
CA HIS A 16 -12.74 4.80 -2.94
C HIS A 16 -12.95 4.11 -4.31
N PRO A 17 -14.15 4.17 -4.92
CA PRO A 17 -14.36 3.61 -6.26
C PRO A 17 -13.34 4.06 -7.31
N ASP A 18 -12.89 5.30 -7.25
CA ASP A 18 -11.86 5.86 -8.15
C ASP A 18 -10.47 5.24 -7.99
N GLU A 19 -10.22 4.50 -6.89
CA GLU A 19 -8.94 3.85 -6.57
C GLU A 19 -8.99 2.32 -6.77
N TYR A 20 -10.11 1.79 -7.27
CA TYR A 20 -10.35 0.35 -7.39
C TYR A 20 -9.27 -0.35 -8.22
N GLU A 21 -8.98 0.15 -9.42
CA GLU A 21 -7.96 -0.45 -10.29
C GLU A 21 -6.55 -0.33 -9.69
N LEU A 22 -6.23 0.78 -9.03
CA LEU A 22 -4.95 0.98 -8.37
C LEU A 22 -4.75 0.00 -7.21
N ARG A 23 -5.81 -0.23 -6.40
CA ARG A 23 -5.81 -1.25 -5.35
C ARG A 23 -5.50 -2.63 -5.91
N ARG A 24 -6.14 -3.01 -7.02
CA ARG A 24 -5.93 -4.32 -7.67
C ARG A 24 -4.49 -4.47 -8.17
N MET A 25 -3.91 -3.44 -8.76
CA MET A 25 -2.52 -3.46 -9.17
C MET A 25 -1.57 -3.60 -7.97
N GLU A 26 -1.84 -2.92 -6.85
CA GLU A 26 -1.08 -3.10 -5.61
C GLU A 26 -1.19 -4.54 -5.07
N MET A 27 -2.40 -5.14 -5.10
CA MET A 27 -2.59 -6.55 -4.72
C MET A 27 -1.74 -7.49 -5.58
N ARG A 28 -1.76 -7.32 -6.93
CA ARG A 28 -0.93 -8.12 -7.84
C ARG A 28 0.55 -7.99 -7.51
N SER A 29 0.99 -6.79 -7.19
CA SER A 29 2.38 -6.52 -6.83
C SER A 29 2.79 -7.22 -5.52
N PHE A 30 1.94 -7.19 -4.51
CA PHE A 30 2.22 -7.82 -3.22
C PHE A 30 2.04 -9.35 -3.23
N PHE A 31 1.01 -9.86 -3.88
CA PHE A 31 0.58 -11.25 -3.74
C PHE A 31 0.72 -12.08 -5.02
N GLY A 32 0.99 -11.46 -6.17
CA GLY A 32 1.05 -12.12 -7.47
C GLY A 32 -0.31 -12.29 -8.14
N PHE A 33 -1.41 -11.96 -7.45
CA PHE A 33 -2.77 -12.01 -7.94
C PHE A 33 -3.64 -10.93 -7.29
N ASP A 34 -4.83 -10.70 -7.82
CA ASP A 34 -5.82 -9.78 -7.24
C ASP A 34 -7.20 -10.44 -7.10
N THR A 35 -8.13 -9.68 -6.52
CA THR A 35 -9.53 -10.06 -6.38
C THR A 35 -10.43 -8.82 -6.50
N GLU A 36 -11.66 -9.03 -6.96
CA GLU A 36 -12.70 -7.99 -6.94
C GLU A 36 -13.26 -7.75 -5.53
N GLU A 37 -13.07 -8.72 -4.65
CA GLU A 37 -13.56 -8.68 -3.27
C GLU A 37 -12.80 -7.65 -2.40
N ASN A 38 -13.40 -7.31 -1.27
CA ASN A 38 -12.78 -6.44 -0.27
C ASN A 38 -11.85 -7.19 0.69
N PHE A 39 -11.35 -8.35 0.30
CA PHE A 39 -10.37 -9.13 1.06
C PHE A 39 -9.48 -9.94 0.11
N ILE A 40 -8.34 -10.39 0.62
CA ILE A 40 -7.47 -11.35 -0.04
C ILE A 40 -6.94 -12.35 0.99
N ILE A 41 -6.81 -13.61 0.60
CA ILE A 41 -6.21 -14.67 1.41
C ILE A 41 -4.90 -15.07 0.75
N SER A 42 -3.79 -15.04 1.51
CA SER A 42 -2.45 -15.29 1.00
C SER A 42 -1.59 -16.02 2.03
N GLU A 43 -0.55 -16.71 1.55
CA GLU A 43 0.52 -17.25 2.40
C GLU A 43 1.60 -16.21 2.71
N ARG A 44 1.62 -15.09 1.99
CA ARG A 44 2.58 -13.99 2.21
C ARG A 44 2.13 -13.07 3.34
N CYS A 45 3.07 -12.78 4.25
CA CYS A 45 2.89 -11.80 5.30
C CYS A 45 3.39 -10.44 4.83
N ILE A 46 2.50 -9.47 4.75
CA ILE A 46 2.80 -8.06 4.45
C ILE A 46 2.31 -7.21 5.62
N ASP A 47 3.13 -6.27 6.08
CA ASP A 47 2.64 -5.28 7.05
C ASP A 47 1.48 -4.47 6.44
N PRO A 48 0.26 -4.54 6.99
CA PRO A 48 -0.88 -3.85 6.40
C PRO A 48 -0.72 -2.33 6.38
N SER A 49 0.14 -1.76 7.22
CA SER A 49 0.45 -0.32 7.26
C SER A 49 1.22 0.17 6.03
N ARG A 50 1.77 -0.75 5.23
CA ARG A 50 2.37 -0.41 3.94
C ARG A 50 1.33 0.07 2.94
N SER A 51 0.17 -0.59 2.88
CA SER A 51 -0.88 -0.25 1.91
C SER A 51 -1.74 0.93 2.38
N PRO A 52 -2.11 1.86 1.49
CA PRO A 52 -3.12 2.87 1.78
C PRO A 52 -4.54 2.30 1.75
N PHE A 53 -4.72 1.03 1.35
CA PHE A 53 -6.01 0.36 1.14
C PHE A 53 -6.28 -0.77 2.14
N MET A 54 -5.26 -1.42 2.70
CA MET A 54 -5.44 -2.44 3.74
C MET A 54 -5.99 -1.81 5.03
N GLU A 55 -6.93 -2.50 5.67
CA GLU A 55 -7.49 -2.08 6.96
C GLU A 55 -7.06 -3.00 8.09
N ASP A 56 -7.33 -4.30 7.96
CA ASP A 56 -6.99 -5.29 8.96
C ASP A 56 -6.18 -6.43 8.33
N LEU A 57 -5.26 -6.99 9.12
CA LEU A 57 -4.59 -8.27 8.87
C LEU A 57 -5.07 -9.27 9.92
N LEU A 58 -5.46 -10.47 9.48
CA LEU A 58 -5.69 -11.62 10.32
C LEU A 58 -4.65 -12.71 10.03
N GLU A 59 -3.79 -13.01 11.00
CA GLU A 59 -2.91 -14.19 11.02
C GLU A 59 -3.74 -15.40 11.42
N VAL A 60 -4.17 -16.24 10.48
CA VAL A 60 -5.12 -17.31 10.73
C VAL A 60 -4.48 -18.46 11.52
N TRP A 61 -5.05 -18.77 12.69
CA TRP A 61 -4.65 -19.87 13.54
C TRP A 61 -5.64 -21.03 13.52
N TYR A 62 -6.95 -20.71 13.40
CA TYR A 62 -8.05 -21.66 13.35
C TYR A 62 -9.05 -21.26 12.28
N GLU A 63 -9.66 -22.25 11.66
CA GLU A 63 -10.77 -22.10 10.73
C GLU A 63 -11.79 -23.21 10.95
N ALA A 64 -13.06 -22.91 10.76
CA ALA A 64 -14.16 -23.86 10.93
C ALA A 64 -15.36 -23.43 10.07
N ASP A 65 -16.19 -24.37 9.69
CA ASP A 65 -17.41 -24.09 8.93
C ASP A 65 -18.54 -23.60 9.85
N ARG A 66 -18.49 -23.97 11.15
CA ARG A 66 -19.49 -23.56 12.15
C ARG A 66 -18.84 -22.87 13.36
N MET A 67 -19.59 -21.95 13.95
CA MET A 67 -19.15 -21.20 15.12
C MET A 67 -18.85 -22.11 16.32
N GLU A 68 -19.67 -23.17 16.51
CA GLU A 68 -19.50 -24.11 17.61
C GLU A 68 -18.19 -24.90 17.50
N GLU A 69 -17.78 -25.24 16.29
CA GLU A 69 -16.51 -25.92 16.00
C GLU A 69 -15.35 -24.96 16.31
N LEU A 70 -15.46 -23.70 15.84
CA LEU A 70 -14.45 -22.68 16.14
C LEU A 70 -14.30 -22.48 17.66
N GLN A 71 -15.42 -22.44 18.40
CA GLN A 71 -15.37 -22.33 19.87
C GLN A 71 -14.62 -23.49 20.53
N GLN A 72 -14.76 -24.72 20.06
CA GLN A 72 -14.03 -25.87 20.62
C GLN A 72 -12.52 -25.70 20.36
N LEU A 73 -12.13 -25.29 19.14
CA LEU A 73 -10.73 -25.05 18.82
C LEU A 73 -10.11 -23.94 19.68
N VAL A 74 -10.86 -22.85 19.89
CA VAL A 74 -10.39 -21.69 20.68
C VAL A 74 -10.27 -22.00 22.15
N LYS A 75 -11.05 -22.94 22.74
CA LYS A 75 -10.92 -23.38 24.13
C LYS A 75 -9.55 -23.99 24.47
N GLU A 76 -8.86 -24.53 23.47
CA GLU A 76 -7.52 -25.09 23.65
C GLU A 76 -6.45 -23.99 23.78
N LEU A 77 -6.80 -22.74 23.42
CA LEU A 77 -5.89 -21.62 23.49
C LEU A 77 -5.70 -21.14 24.92
N LYS A 78 -4.46 -21.20 25.43
CA LYS A 78 -4.06 -20.69 26.73
C LYS A 78 -3.23 -19.44 26.55
N ILE A 79 -3.68 -18.32 27.10
CA ILE A 79 -2.97 -17.05 27.13
C ILE A 79 -2.43 -16.83 28.52
N GLU A 80 -1.12 -17.00 28.67
CA GLU A 80 -0.36 -16.76 29.90
C GLU A 80 0.47 -15.48 29.72
N ASP A 81 0.63 -14.72 30.77
CA ASP A 81 1.47 -13.50 30.81
C ASP A 81 1.06 -12.36 29.84
N ALA A 82 -0.19 -12.37 29.35
CA ALA A 82 -0.72 -11.35 28.47
C ALA A 82 -2.24 -11.24 28.57
N THR A 83 -2.75 -10.04 28.41
CA THR A 83 -4.20 -9.77 28.31
C THR A 83 -4.64 -9.80 26.85
N TYR A 84 -5.92 -10.09 26.62
CA TYR A 84 -6.42 -10.17 25.24
C TYR A 84 -7.79 -9.53 25.06
N LYS A 85 -8.11 -9.28 23.78
CA LYS A 85 -9.42 -8.85 23.28
C LYS A 85 -9.76 -9.59 22.01
N VAL A 86 -11.02 -9.94 21.85
CA VAL A 86 -11.56 -10.50 20.59
C VAL A 86 -12.34 -9.41 19.85
N VAL A 87 -12.14 -9.28 18.53
CA VAL A 87 -12.80 -8.30 17.66
C VAL A 87 -13.33 -9.00 16.41
N CYS A 88 -14.61 -8.81 16.08
CA CYS A 88 -15.16 -9.24 14.81
C CYS A 88 -14.88 -8.19 13.72
N LEU A 89 -14.16 -8.60 12.69
CA LEU A 89 -13.66 -7.71 11.63
C LEU A 89 -14.67 -7.52 10.47
N ASN A 90 -15.80 -8.24 10.46
CA ASN A 90 -16.83 -8.12 9.42
C ASN A 90 -17.60 -6.78 9.49
N ARG A 91 -16.88 -5.67 9.22
CA ARG A 91 -17.44 -4.31 9.19
C ARG A 91 -18.02 -3.93 7.84
N MET A 92 -17.78 -4.74 6.82
CA MET A 92 -18.26 -4.61 5.44
C MET A 92 -18.62 -5.98 4.88
N ASP A 93 -19.19 -6.01 3.68
CA ASP A 93 -19.43 -7.25 2.94
C ASP A 93 -18.09 -7.89 2.57
N LEU A 94 -17.94 -9.18 2.85
CA LEU A 94 -16.75 -9.97 2.53
C LEU A 94 -17.17 -11.21 1.74
N GLY A 95 -16.94 -11.17 0.44
CA GLY A 95 -17.46 -12.19 -0.46
C GLY A 95 -18.98 -12.27 -0.41
N LYS A 96 -19.51 -13.48 -0.23
CA LYS A 96 -20.96 -13.71 -0.06
C LYS A 96 -21.48 -13.30 1.32
N THR A 97 -20.60 -13.15 2.30
CA THR A 97 -20.96 -12.80 3.67
C THR A 97 -21.28 -11.33 3.79
N LYS A 98 -22.49 -11.01 4.20
CA LYS A 98 -22.92 -9.64 4.45
C LYS A 98 -22.26 -9.07 5.71
N LYS A 99 -22.12 -7.75 5.75
CA LYS A 99 -21.68 -7.00 6.93
C LYS A 99 -22.47 -7.44 8.16
N ILE A 100 -21.75 -7.79 9.23
CA ILE A 100 -22.38 -8.16 10.52
C ILE A 100 -22.68 -6.85 11.30
N PRO A 101 -23.94 -6.62 11.71
CA PRO A 101 -24.32 -5.44 12.50
C PRO A 101 -23.55 -5.36 13.83
N HIS A 102 -23.30 -4.14 14.31
CA HIS A 102 -22.52 -3.94 15.54
C HIS A 102 -23.02 -4.71 16.77
N PRO A 103 -24.33 -4.78 17.09
CA PRO A 103 -24.82 -5.55 18.24
C PRO A 103 -24.54 -7.05 18.12
N GLU A 104 -24.63 -7.60 16.90
CA GLU A 104 -24.36 -9.00 16.64
C GLU A 104 -22.87 -9.30 16.74
N ARG A 105 -22.01 -8.44 16.18
CA ARG A 105 -20.54 -8.54 16.37
C ARG A 105 -20.17 -8.63 17.83
N ARG A 106 -20.78 -7.79 18.69
CA ARG A 106 -20.52 -7.79 20.14
C ARG A 106 -20.92 -9.11 20.82
N LYS A 107 -22.01 -9.75 20.36
CA LYS A 107 -22.41 -11.08 20.86
C LYS A 107 -21.37 -12.13 20.50
N ILE A 108 -20.94 -12.14 19.24
CA ILE A 108 -19.92 -13.07 18.72
C ILE A 108 -18.58 -12.87 19.45
N GLU A 109 -18.12 -11.62 19.59
CA GLU A 109 -16.89 -11.27 20.32
C GLU A 109 -16.92 -11.79 21.75
N LYS A 110 -18.04 -11.58 22.45
CA LYS A 110 -18.24 -12.08 23.83
C LYS A 110 -18.26 -13.60 23.88
N GLN A 111 -18.98 -14.27 22.97
CA GLN A 111 -19.10 -15.71 22.92
C GLN A 111 -17.74 -16.39 22.74
N ILE A 112 -16.94 -15.91 21.78
CA ILE A 112 -15.60 -16.45 21.54
C ILE A 112 -14.63 -16.04 22.65
N GLY A 113 -14.68 -14.77 23.09
CA GLY A 113 -13.81 -14.29 24.16
C GLY A 113 -13.94 -15.10 25.47
N LEU A 114 -15.17 -15.48 25.85
CA LEU A 114 -15.39 -16.31 27.04
C LEU A 114 -14.89 -17.76 26.89
N SER A 115 -14.57 -18.20 25.67
CA SER A 115 -14.03 -19.54 25.43
C SER A 115 -12.51 -19.63 25.54
N ILE A 116 -11.80 -18.51 25.52
CA ILE A 116 -10.34 -18.45 25.64
C ILE A 116 -9.94 -18.57 27.12
N ASN A 117 -8.95 -19.40 27.41
CA ASN A 117 -8.38 -19.46 28.76
C ASN A 117 -7.29 -18.41 28.91
N GLY A 118 -7.60 -17.30 29.59
CA GLY A 118 -6.70 -16.16 29.81
C GLY A 118 -7.43 -14.97 30.41
N GLU A 119 -6.74 -13.83 30.58
CA GLU A 119 -7.28 -12.60 31.16
C GLU A 119 -7.74 -11.62 30.05
N PRO A 120 -9.06 -11.30 29.95
CA PRO A 120 -9.54 -10.34 28.97
C PRO A 120 -9.31 -8.89 29.41
N ASN A 121 -8.84 -8.04 28.48
CA ASN A 121 -8.75 -6.59 28.66
C ASN A 121 -9.32 -5.88 27.44
N LEU A 122 -10.50 -5.28 27.58
CA LEU A 122 -11.21 -4.66 26.46
C LEU A 122 -10.67 -3.27 26.09
N ASN A 123 -9.92 -2.63 26.98
CA ASN A 123 -9.43 -1.26 26.79
C ASN A 123 -8.01 -1.22 26.19
N GLN A 124 -7.07 -1.87 26.88
CA GLN A 124 -5.64 -1.89 26.51
C GLN A 124 -5.13 -3.35 26.54
N PRO A 125 -5.56 -4.20 25.58
CA PRO A 125 -5.09 -5.57 25.50
C PRO A 125 -3.67 -5.63 24.96
N ASP A 126 -2.89 -6.60 25.44
CA ASP A 126 -1.58 -6.93 24.88
C ASP A 126 -1.72 -7.65 23.53
N LEU A 127 -2.81 -8.43 23.36
CA LEU A 127 -3.12 -9.18 22.15
C LEU A 127 -4.54 -8.87 21.66
N VAL A 128 -4.67 -8.65 20.35
CA VAL A 128 -5.96 -8.54 19.69
C VAL A 128 -6.16 -9.78 18.83
N PHE A 129 -7.22 -10.54 19.12
CA PHE A 129 -7.67 -11.63 18.27
C PHE A 129 -8.78 -11.16 17.34
N GLY A 130 -8.68 -11.53 16.08
CA GLY A 130 -9.65 -11.21 15.05
C GLY A 130 -10.55 -12.41 14.74
N LEU A 131 -11.78 -12.11 14.40
CA LEU A 131 -12.76 -13.03 13.83
C LEU A 131 -13.19 -12.51 12.47
N LEU A 132 -13.19 -13.38 11.47
CA LEU A 132 -13.74 -13.13 10.14
C LEU A 132 -14.67 -14.28 9.76
N HIS A 133 -15.84 -13.93 9.19
CA HIS A 133 -16.73 -14.87 8.52
C HIS A 133 -16.73 -14.54 7.03
N ILE A 134 -16.25 -15.45 6.19
CA ILE A 134 -16.09 -15.26 4.75
C ILE A 134 -16.59 -16.51 4.03
N ASN A 135 -17.56 -16.37 3.12
CA ASN A 135 -18.07 -17.46 2.29
C ASN A 135 -18.43 -18.70 3.13
N ASP A 136 -19.25 -18.51 4.17
CA ASP A 136 -19.74 -19.54 5.09
C ASP A 136 -18.66 -20.23 5.94
N ARG A 137 -17.46 -19.62 6.06
CA ARG A 137 -16.36 -20.12 6.87
C ARG A 137 -15.88 -19.09 7.87
N TRP A 138 -15.64 -19.53 9.10
CA TRP A 138 -15.10 -18.74 10.18
C TRP A 138 -13.57 -18.85 10.25
N TYR A 139 -12.92 -17.74 10.49
CA TYR A 139 -11.46 -17.62 10.67
C TYR A 139 -11.18 -16.90 11.98
N PHE A 140 -10.23 -17.42 12.75
CA PHE A 140 -9.76 -16.83 14.00
C PHE A 140 -8.25 -16.82 14.06
N GLY A 141 -7.69 -15.77 14.65
CA GLY A 141 -6.27 -15.66 14.86
C GLY A 141 -5.85 -14.29 15.38
N LYS A 142 -4.55 -14.01 15.35
CA LYS A 142 -4.04 -12.70 15.77
C LYS A 142 -4.40 -11.65 14.73
N SER A 143 -4.89 -10.50 15.19
CA SER A 143 -5.27 -9.39 14.33
C SER A 143 -4.35 -8.20 14.55
N SER A 144 -3.97 -7.57 13.44
CA SER A 144 -3.28 -6.28 13.41
C SER A 144 -4.06 -5.32 12.53
N LYS A 145 -4.15 -4.06 12.95
CA LYS A 145 -4.80 -3.00 12.19
C LYS A 145 -3.75 -2.17 11.47
N ALA A 146 -4.02 -1.82 10.21
CA ALA A 146 -3.16 -0.92 9.46
C ALA A 146 -3.09 0.48 10.10
N GLU A 147 -1.88 0.99 10.25
CA GLU A 147 -1.66 2.39 10.56
C GLU A 147 -1.71 3.19 9.26
N SER A 148 -2.61 4.15 9.19
CA SER A 148 -2.73 5.03 8.01
C SER A 148 -1.61 6.10 8.03
N ILE A 149 -0.34 5.69 7.94
CA ILE A 149 0.84 6.57 8.01
C ILE A 149 0.76 7.70 6.98
N TRP A 150 0.29 7.40 5.78
CA TRP A 150 0.09 8.37 4.69
C TRP A 150 -0.79 9.58 5.07
N ARG A 151 -1.66 9.44 6.10
CA ARG A 151 -2.47 10.55 6.61
C ARG A 151 -1.63 11.62 7.28
N LYS A 152 -0.53 11.24 7.92
CA LYS A 152 0.42 12.18 8.53
C LYS A 152 1.05 13.08 7.47
N HIS A 153 1.21 12.57 6.23
CA HIS A 153 1.85 13.25 5.12
C HIS A 153 0.90 14.14 4.28
N LEU A 154 -0.38 14.25 4.66
CA LEU A 154 -1.34 15.12 3.96
C LEU A 154 -0.99 16.61 4.07
N HIS A 155 -0.45 17.01 5.21
CA HIS A 155 -0.15 18.42 5.51
C HIS A 155 1.35 18.70 5.36
N LYS A 156 1.76 18.93 4.12
CA LYS A 156 3.14 19.30 3.77
C LYS A 156 3.33 20.83 3.83
N PRO A 157 4.48 21.34 4.35
CA PRO A 157 4.78 22.77 4.36
C PRO A 157 4.81 23.41 2.98
N SER A 158 5.28 22.68 1.96
CA SER A 158 5.24 23.09 0.57
C SER A 158 4.20 22.27 -0.17
N SER A 159 3.22 22.93 -0.80
CA SER A 159 2.16 22.30 -1.59
C SER A 159 2.30 22.65 -3.07
N TYR A 160 1.82 21.76 -3.93
CA TYR A 160 1.76 21.96 -5.37
C TYR A 160 0.46 21.33 -5.90
N SER A 161 -0.31 22.11 -6.67
CA SER A 161 -1.69 21.72 -7.05
C SER A 161 -1.76 20.45 -7.89
N THR A 162 -0.72 20.15 -8.66
CA THR A 162 -0.66 18.97 -9.53
C THR A 162 0.04 17.77 -8.89
N ALA A 163 0.57 17.90 -7.66
CA ALA A 163 1.23 16.80 -6.98
C ALA A 163 0.31 15.59 -6.77
N LEU A 164 0.90 14.40 -6.77
CA LEU A 164 0.21 13.18 -6.40
C LEU A 164 -0.38 13.27 -5.00
N SER A 165 -1.57 12.66 -4.80
CA SER A 165 -2.06 12.45 -3.43
C SER A 165 -1.18 11.44 -2.70
N THR A 166 -1.07 11.56 -1.39
CA THR A 166 -0.26 10.66 -0.56
C THR A 166 -0.68 9.20 -0.72
N ARG A 167 -1.99 8.93 -0.82
CA ARG A 167 -2.51 7.57 -1.06
C ARG A 167 -2.03 6.98 -2.38
N VAL A 168 -2.15 7.74 -3.48
CA VAL A 168 -1.68 7.30 -4.80
C VAL A 168 -0.17 7.13 -4.78
N ALA A 169 0.58 8.08 -4.22
CA ALA A 169 2.04 7.99 -4.09
C ALA A 169 2.48 6.74 -3.32
N ARG A 170 1.81 6.44 -2.19
CA ARG A 170 2.11 5.23 -1.42
C ARG A 170 1.84 3.95 -2.19
N ALA A 171 0.70 3.87 -2.89
CA ALA A 171 0.36 2.70 -3.69
C ALA A 171 1.36 2.47 -4.84
N ILE A 172 1.75 3.53 -5.58
CA ILE A 172 2.72 3.39 -6.68
C ILE A 172 4.11 2.99 -6.17
N VAL A 173 4.53 3.45 -4.98
CA VAL A 173 5.77 2.98 -4.35
C VAL A 173 5.68 1.48 -4.04
N ASN A 174 4.57 1.00 -3.47
CA ASN A 174 4.37 -0.43 -3.21
C ASN A 174 4.35 -1.27 -4.49
N ILE A 175 3.75 -0.74 -5.57
CA ILE A 175 3.70 -1.41 -6.88
C ILE A 175 5.11 -1.49 -7.49
N ALA A 176 5.86 -0.41 -7.42
CA ALA A 176 7.21 -0.37 -7.95
C ALA A 176 8.18 -1.24 -7.12
N ILE A 177 8.03 -1.21 -5.79
CA ILE A 177 8.96 -1.81 -4.81
C ILE A 177 8.16 -2.62 -3.78
N PRO A 178 7.64 -3.80 -4.18
CA PRO A 178 6.89 -4.67 -3.25
C PRO A 178 7.78 -5.25 -2.13
N GLU A 179 9.06 -5.43 -2.41
CA GLU A 179 10.08 -5.92 -1.47
C GLU A 179 11.18 -4.87 -1.37
N PRO A 180 11.22 -4.08 -0.29
CA PRO A 180 12.10 -2.90 -0.20
C PRO A 180 13.55 -3.23 0.18
N GLU A 181 13.85 -4.45 0.65
CA GLU A 181 15.16 -4.79 1.17
C GLU A 181 16.23 -4.76 0.05
N GLY A 182 17.28 -4.00 0.28
CA GLY A 182 18.41 -3.88 -0.65
C GLY A 182 18.18 -3.02 -1.88
N ILE A 183 16.97 -2.51 -2.12
CA ILE A 183 16.61 -1.73 -3.32
C ILE A 183 17.15 -0.30 -3.23
N ARG A 184 17.81 0.14 -4.30
CA ARG A 184 18.18 1.53 -4.56
C ARG A 184 17.23 2.13 -5.60
N ALA A 185 16.46 3.15 -5.20
CA ALA A 185 15.48 3.75 -6.06
C ALA A 185 15.77 5.23 -6.35
N ILE A 186 15.17 5.73 -7.45
CA ILE A 186 15.19 7.15 -7.82
C ILE A 186 13.82 7.63 -8.27
N ASP A 187 13.47 8.86 -7.88
CA ASP A 187 12.41 9.65 -8.51
C ASP A 187 13.08 10.83 -9.26
N PRO A 188 13.28 10.73 -10.58
CA PRO A 188 14.01 11.74 -11.36
C PRO A 188 13.15 12.94 -11.75
N CYS A 189 11.87 12.97 -11.36
CA CYS A 189 10.92 14.08 -11.56
C CYS A 189 10.16 14.34 -10.25
N CYS A 190 10.89 14.39 -9.12
CA CYS A 190 10.33 14.20 -7.77
C CYS A 190 9.37 15.30 -7.30
N GLY A 191 9.28 16.41 -8.01
CA GLY A 191 8.41 17.50 -7.60
C GLY A 191 8.72 17.93 -6.15
N ILE A 192 7.65 18.13 -5.37
CA ILE A 192 7.75 18.48 -3.95
C ILE A 192 8.02 17.28 -3.03
N GLY A 193 8.39 16.12 -3.58
CA GLY A 193 8.84 14.94 -2.84
C GLY A 193 7.73 14.05 -2.28
N THR A 194 6.52 14.02 -2.84
CA THR A 194 5.44 13.20 -2.30
C THR A 194 5.77 11.70 -2.37
N VAL A 195 6.31 11.22 -3.49
CA VAL A 195 6.77 9.84 -3.68
C VAL A 195 7.93 9.53 -2.74
N LEU A 196 8.90 10.45 -2.63
CA LEU A 196 10.05 10.30 -1.74
C LEU A 196 9.62 10.11 -0.28
N ILE A 197 8.69 10.93 0.22
CA ILE A 197 8.19 10.86 1.60
C ILE A 197 7.53 9.51 1.86
N GLU A 198 6.68 9.04 0.96
CA GLU A 198 6.01 7.74 1.13
C GLU A 198 7.02 6.59 1.09
N ALA A 199 8.00 6.61 0.19
CA ALA A 199 9.06 5.61 0.12
C ALA A 199 9.91 5.60 1.40
N LEU A 200 10.38 6.77 1.85
CA LEU A 200 11.17 6.92 3.08
C LEU A 200 10.42 6.45 4.33
N SER A 201 9.10 6.70 4.40
CA SER A 201 8.26 6.22 5.51
C SER A 201 8.13 4.69 5.57
N MET A 202 8.52 4.00 4.52
CA MET A 202 8.58 2.53 4.40
C MET A 202 10.02 2.00 4.43
N ASN A 203 10.99 2.84 4.85
CA ASN A 203 12.43 2.54 4.90
C ASN A 203 13.03 2.16 3.53
N ILE A 204 12.49 2.70 2.43
CA ILE A 204 13.01 2.49 1.09
C ILE A 204 14.12 3.51 0.81
N ASN A 205 15.28 3.02 0.37
CA ASN A 205 16.39 3.87 -0.04
C ASN A 205 16.09 4.49 -1.41
N ILE A 206 15.66 5.75 -1.41
CA ILE A 206 15.26 6.50 -2.60
C ILE A 206 15.90 7.88 -2.60
N VAL A 207 16.36 8.32 -3.77
CA VAL A 207 16.85 9.69 -4.00
C VAL A 207 15.93 10.42 -4.96
N GLY A 208 15.95 11.75 -4.90
CA GLY A 208 15.12 12.60 -5.75
C GLY A 208 15.94 13.50 -6.68
N ARG A 209 15.35 13.81 -7.84
CA ARG A 209 15.87 14.81 -8.76
C ARG A 209 14.72 15.59 -9.39
N ASP A 210 14.92 16.86 -9.63
CA ASP A 210 13.97 17.70 -10.37
C ASP A 210 14.71 18.84 -11.08
N ILE A 211 14.21 19.26 -12.23
CA ILE A 211 14.81 20.34 -13.01
C ILE A 211 14.60 21.70 -12.34
N SER A 212 13.51 21.86 -11.56
CA SER A 212 13.14 23.11 -10.92
C SER A 212 13.84 23.29 -9.57
N PRO A 213 14.69 24.33 -9.39
CA PRO A 213 15.37 24.56 -8.12
C PRO A 213 14.39 24.89 -6.97
N LEU A 214 13.30 25.59 -7.25
CA LEU A 214 12.28 25.94 -6.25
C LEU A 214 11.56 24.70 -5.74
N VAL A 215 11.24 23.79 -6.63
CA VAL A 215 10.58 22.52 -6.32
C VAL A 215 11.50 21.62 -5.48
N CYS A 216 12.81 21.55 -5.83
CA CYS A 216 13.79 20.82 -5.00
C CYS A 216 13.89 21.38 -3.57
N VAL A 217 13.85 22.72 -3.39
CA VAL A 217 13.82 23.34 -2.07
C VAL A 217 12.55 22.92 -1.32
N GLY A 218 11.39 22.93 -1.99
CA GLY A 218 10.13 22.47 -1.43
C GLY A 218 10.17 21.00 -1.00
N ALA A 219 10.77 20.13 -1.84
CA ALA A 219 10.93 18.71 -1.53
C ALA A 219 11.77 18.49 -0.26
N ARG A 220 12.96 19.12 -0.17
CA ARG A 220 13.82 19.03 1.02
C ARG A 220 13.12 19.51 2.28
N LYS A 221 12.37 20.63 2.20
CA LYS A 221 11.58 21.15 3.31
C LYS A 221 10.50 20.18 3.77
N ASN A 222 9.80 19.57 2.83
CA ASN A 222 8.76 18.59 3.12
C ASN A 222 9.35 17.32 3.75
N ILE A 223 10.44 16.78 3.22
CA ILE A 223 11.12 15.58 3.71
C ILE A 223 11.59 15.81 5.16
N ALA A 224 12.29 16.92 5.41
CA ALA A 224 12.79 17.29 6.74
C ALA A 224 11.64 17.52 7.75
N HIS A 225 10.50 18.08 7.31
CA HIS A 225 9.32 18.28 8.17
C HIS A 225 8.80 16.98 8.79
N PHE A 226 8.89 15.86 8.07
CA PHE A 226 8.48 14.55 8.58
C PHE A 226 9.61 13.76 9.24
N GLY A 227 10.78 14.37 9.41
CA GLY A 227 11.94 13.75 10.06
C GLY A 227 12.64 12.72 9.18
N TYR A 228 12.45 12.78 7.85
CA TYR A 228 13.16 11.92 6.91
C TYR A 228 14.35 12.64 6.31
N GLU A 229 15.31 11.86 5.78
CA GLU A 229 16.49 12.35 5.12
C GLU A 229 16.72 11.58 3.81
N THR A 230 17.01 12.32 2.74
CA THR A 230 17.51 11.80 1.46
C THR A 230 18.11 12.90 0.62
N THR A 231 18.85 12.51 -0.41
CA THR A 231 19.42 13.45 -1.39
C THR A 231 18.36 13.87 -2.40
N VAL A 232 18.14 15.17 -2.55
CA VAL A 232 17.35 15.76 -3.64
C VAL A 232 18.25 16.72 -4.42
N THR A 233 18.54 16.40 -5.68
CA THR A 233 19.43 17.18 -6.56
C THR A 233 18.64 17.97 -7.60
N LYS A 234 19.14 19.15 -7.98
CA LYS A 234 18.65 19.87 -9.16
C LYS A 234 19.31 19.30 -10.41
N GLY A 235 18.54 19.05 -11.46
CA GLY A 235 19.04 18.69 -12.79
C GLY A 235 18.03 17.88 -13.60
N SER A 236 18.33 17.69 -14.87
CA SER A 236 17.54 16.86 -15.77
C SER A 236 17.79 15.38 -15.50
N ILE A 237 16.82 14.52 -15.84
CA ILE A 237 16.99 13.05 -15.88
C ILE A 237 18.14 12.68 -16.83
N THR A 238 18.40 13.49 -17.86
CA THR A 238 19.50 13.29 -18.82
C THR A 238 20.88 13.28 -18.18
N ASP A 239 21.04 14.02 -17.06
CA ASP A 239 22.31 14.17 -16.35
C ASP A 239 22.56 13.09 -15.30
N VAL A 240 21.61 12.16 -15.11
CA VAL A 240 21.78 11.04 -14.18
C VAL A 240 22.77 10.05 -14.78
N THR A 241 23.87 9.79 -14.08
CA THR A 241 24.93 8.86 -14.48
C THR A 241 24.85 7.51 -13.75
N ASP A 242 24.30 7.54 -12.52
CA ASP A 242 24.14 6.35 -11.71
C ASP A 242 23.03 5.45 -12.24
N HIS A 243 23.12 4.15 -11.90
CA HIS A 243 22.10 3.16 -12.19
C HIS A 243 21.40 2.73 -10.90
N TYR A 244 20.09 2.49 -10.97
CA TYR A 244 19.20 2.16 -9.87
C TYR A 244 18.45 0.87 -10.18
N ASP A 245 17.99 0.19 -9.14
CA ASP A 245 17.15 -0.99 -9.32
C ASP A 245 15.75 -0.60 -9.79
N VAL A 246 15.23 0.54 -9.28
CA VAL A 246 13.88 1.03 -9.59
C VAL A 246 13.87 2.54 -9.80
N ALA A 247 13.15 3.00 -10.84
CA ALA A 247 12.79 4.39 -10.99
C ALA A 247 11.27 4.57 -10.96
N ILE A 248 10.80 5.60 -10.24
CA ILE A 248 9.40 6.02 -10.23
C ILE A 248 9.35 7.40 -10.90
N VAL A 249 8.63 7.50 -12.02
CA VAL A 249 8.62 8.67 -12.88
C VAL A 249 7.20 9.20 -13.01
N ASP A 250 6.85 10.21 -12.22
CA ASP A 250 5.63 11.01 -12.47
C ASP A 250 5.98 12.02 -13.58
N LEU A 251 5.56 11.69 -14.81
CA LEU A 251 5.90 12.51 -15.99
C LEU A 251 5.42 13.94 -15.78
N PRO A 252 6.28 14.94 -16.02
CA PRO A 252 5.92 16.33 -15.84
C PRO A 252 4.71 16.69 -16.70
N TYR A 253 3.70 17.26 -16.10
CA TYR A 253 2.57 17.83 -16.81
C TYR A 253 2.27 19.21 -16.24
N ASN A 254 2.08 20.15 -17.14
CA ASN A 254 1.68 21.48 -16.77
C ASN A 254 0.34 21.80 -17.43
N ILE A 255 -0.61 22.30 -16.67
CA ILE A 255 -1.93 22.70 -17.18
C ILE A 255 -1.78 23.82 -18.22
N TYR A 256 -0.68 24.58 -18.14
CA TYR A 256 -0.40 25.75 -18.98
C TYR A 256 0.70 25.57 -20.04
N SER A 257 1.54 24.54 -19.93
CA SER A 257 2.56 24.21 -20.93
C SER A 257 2.60 22.69 -21.11
N HIS A 258 2.19 22.22 -22.28
CA HIS A 258 2.32 20.82 -22.62
C HIS A 258 3.77 20.51 -22.96
N LEU A 259 4.34 19.48 -22.34
CA LEU A 259 5.52 18.82 -22.88
C LEU A 259 5.21 18.35 -24.31
N SER A 260 6.11 18.61 -25.23
CA SER A 260 6.03 18.01 -26.57
C SER A 260 6.16 16.49 -26.45
N LEU A 261 5.64 15.76 -27.44
CA LEU A 261 5.82 14.30 -27.52
C LEU A 261 7.28 13.89 -27.54
N GLU A 262 8.15 14.75 -28.11
CA GLU A 262 9.58 14.52 -28.16
C GLU A 262 10.23 14.64 -26.77
N GLU A 263 9.85 15.64 -25.98
CA GLU A 263 10.35 15.81 -24.61
C GLU A 263 9.90 14.67 -23.71
N GLU A 264 8.62 14.25 -23.80
CA GLU A 264 8.12 13.08 -23.06
C GLU A 264 8.88 11.80 -23.44
N TYR A 265 9.06 11.57 -24.74
CA TYR A 265 9.81 10.41 -25.22
C TYR A 265 11.26 10.43 -24.74
N ASN A 266 11.88 11.60 -24.73
CA ASN A 266 13.24 11.78 -24.24
C ASN A 266 13.36 11.43 -22.75
N ILE A 267 12.40 11.85 -21.90
CA ILE A 267 12.37 11.45 -20.48
C ILE A 267 12.25 9.92 -20.36
N ILE A 268 11.35 9.30 -21.10
CA ILE A 268 11.13 7.84 -21.07
C ILE A 268 12.40 7.09 -21.52
N LEU A 269 13.06 7.56 -22.58
CA LEU A 269 14.29 6.98 -23.09
C LEU A 269 15.43 7.05 -22.06
N HIS A 270 15.58 8.22 -21.39
CA HIS A 270 16.59 8.38 -20.34
C HIS A 270 16.25 7.56 -19.08
N ALA A 271 14.96 7.39 -18.75
CA ALA A 271 14.52 6.51 -17.66
C ALA A 271 14.97 5.06 -17.92
N ARG A 272 14.91 4.58 -19.19
CA ARG A 272 15.39 3.23 -19.57
C ARG A 272 16.87 3.01 -19.27
N ARG A 273 17.66 4.06 -19.34
CA ARG A 273 19.11 3.99 -19.12
C ARG A 273 19.49 3.92 -17.64
N ILE A 274 18.65 4.45 -16.76
CA ILE A 274 19.01 4.65 -15.34
C ILE A 274 18.42 3.62 -14.39
N ALA A 275 17.49 2.76 -14.83
CA ALA A 275 16.91 1.74 -13.97
C ALA A 275 16.44 0.51 -14.74
N ASP A 276 16.40 -0.64 -14.05
CA ASP A 276 15.95 -1.92 -14.61
C ASP A 276 14.41 -2.05 -14.58
N ARG A 277 13.79 -1.56 -13.50
CA ARG A 277 12.35 -1.57 -13.29
C ARG A 277 11.83 -0.15 -13.15
N LEU A 278 10.76 0.17 -13.86
CA LEU A 278 10.21 1.52 -13.89
C LEU A 278 8.71 1.53 -13.66
N LEU A 279 8.26 2.50 -12.87
CA LEU A 279 6.85 2.83 -12.78
C LEU A 279 6.63 4.24 -13.32
N PHE A 280 5.87 4.34 -14.40
CA PHE A 280 5.47 5.62 -14.98
C PHE A 280 4.07 6.02 -14.51
N VAL A 281 3.91 7.29 -14.21
CA VAL A 281 2.62 7.94 -13.98
C VAL A 281 2.46 9.05 -15.03
N ALA A 282 1.33 9.06 -15.74
CA ALA A 282 1.05 10.02 -16.80
C ALA A 282 -0.43 10.43 -16.79
N ILE A 283 -0.75 11.62 -17.30
CA ILE A 283 -2.14 12.10 -17.43
C ILE A 283 -2.82 11.68 -18.73
N LYS A 284 -2.08 11.09 -19.64
CA LYS A 284 -2.56 10.54 -20.92
C LYS A 284 -1.93 9.17 -21.17
N PRO A 285 -2.50 8.34 -22.06
CA PRO A 285 -1.91 7.08 -22.45
C PRO A 285 -0.52 7.28 -23.09
N ILE A 286 0.50 6.58 -22.61
CA ILE A 286 1.89 6.65 -23.07
C ILE A 286 2.46 5.30 -23.51
N GLU A 287 1.63 4.26 -23.58
CA GLU A 287 2.04 2.88 -23.90
C GLU A 287 2.89 2.80 -25.16
N HIS A 288 2.50 3.55 -26.20
CA HIS A 288 3.21 3.59 -27.47
C HIS A 288 4.63 4.20 -27.35
N LEU A 289 4.83 5.21 -26.49
CA LEU A 289 6.13 5.82 -26.23
C LEU A 289 7.02 4.88 -25.43
N VAL A 290 6.45 4.24 -24.41
CA VAL A 290 7.13 3.28 -23.55
C VAL A 290 7.61 2.07 -24.35
N GLN A 291 6.75 1.51 -25.21
CA GLN A 291 7.10 0.40 -26.11
C GLN A 291 8.15 0.82 -27.15
N LYS A 292 8.02 2.02 -27.74
CA LYS A 292 9.02 2.58 -28.67
C LYS A 292 10.40 2.74 -28.02
N ALA A 293 10.46 3.05 -26.72
CA ALA A 293 11.71 3.12 -25.94
C ALA A 293 12.28 1.75 -25.57
N GLY A 294 11.63 0.64 -25.97
CA GLY A 294 12.10 -0.72 -25.75
C GLY A 294 11.70 -1.34 -24.41
N PHE A 295 10.71 -0.79 -23.74
CA PHE A 295 10.18 -1.38 -22.50
C PHE A 295 9.14 -2.46 -22.78
N VAL A 296 9.10 -3.44 -21.88
CA VAL A 296 8.00 -4.40 -21.74
C VAL A 296 7.08 -3.92 -20.62
N ILE A 297 5.82 -3.66 -20.96
CA ILE A 297 4.80 -3.32 -19.96
C ILE A 297 4.38 -4.59 -19.22
N LYS A 298 4.65 -4.67 -17.92
CA LYS A 298 4.33 -5.82 -17.06
C LYS A 298 2.92 -5.72 -16.48
N ASP A 299 2.51 -4.52 -16.10
CA ASP A 299 1.18 -4.27 -15.53
C ASP A 299 0.76 -2.82 -15.78
N ARG A 300 -0.55 -2.57 -15.72
CA ARG A 300 -1.13 -1.24 -15.91
C ARG A 300 -2.34 -1.01 -15.02
N SER A 301 -2.55 0.23 -14.65
CA SER A 301 -3.71 0.68 -13.88
C SER A 301 -4.05 2.14 -14.17
N VAL A 302 -5.15 2.58 -13.58
CA VAL A 302 -5.54 3.99 -13.56
C VAL A 302 -5.92 4.40 -12.15
N ALA A 303 -5.55 5.62 -11.76
CA ALA A 303 -6.04 6.28 -10.57
C ALA A 303 -6.86 7.50 -11.00
N LYS A 304 -8.09 7.61 -10.48
CA LYS A 304 -9.00 8.71 -10.81
C LYS A 304 -9.08 9.66 -9.61
N LYS A 305 -9.31 10.94 -9.89
CA LYS A 305 -9.67 11.96 -8.90
C LYS A 305 -10.58 12.97 -9.59
N SER A 306 -11.87 12.83 -9.39
CA SER A 306 -12.87 13.60 -10.17
C SER A 306 -12.66 13.38 -11.69
N ASN A 307 -12.47 14.45 -12.45
CA ASN A 307 -12.23 14.40 -13.90
C ASN A 307 -10.76 14.13 -14.29
N PHE A 308 -9.88 13.96 -13.30
CA PHE A 308 -8.45 13.78 -13.54
C PHE A 308 -8.08 12.31 -13.47
N ILE A 309 -7.53 11.79 -14.55
CA ILE A 309 -7.10 10.38 -14.67
C ILE A 309 -5.57 10.34 -14.74
N ARG A 310 -4.97 9.45 -13.97
CA ARG A 310 -3.56 9.09 -14.08
C ARG A 310 -3.43 7.66 -14.58
N HIS A 311 -2.70 7.49 -15.66
CA HIS A 311 -2.29 6.19 -16.19
C HIS A 311 -1.03 5.75 -15.46
N ILE A 312 -0.99 4.52 -15.00
CA ILE A 312 0.11 3.95 -14.23
C ILE A 312 0.58 2.71 -14.99
N LEU A 313 1.86 2.70 -15.36
CA LEU A 313 2.49 1.60 -16.10
C LEU A 313 3.70 1.08 -15.32
N LEU A 314 3.72 -0.20 -15.05
CA LEU A 314 4.89 -0.91 -14.54
C LEU A 314 5.62 -1.55 -15.72
N CYS A 315 6.91 -1.27 -15.84
CA CYS A 315 7.72 -1.62 -17.02
C CYS A 315 9.08 -2.20 -16.60
N GLU A 316 9.62 -3.04 -17.48
CA GLU A 316 10.97 -3.61 -17.40
C GLU A 316 11.64 -3.60 -18.77
#